data_1b8fb54ec22f2d66ad3d8b616cb99efa
#
_entry.id   1b8fb54ec22f2d66ad3d8b616cb99efa
#
_cell.length_a   1.000
_cell.length_b   1.000
_cell.length_c   1.000
_cell.angle_alpha   90.00
_cell.angle_beta   90.00
_cell.angle_gamma   90.00
#
_symmetry.space_group_name_H-M   'P 1'
#
loop_
_entity.id
_entity.type
_entity.pdbx_description
1 polymer ?
#
loop_
_entity_poly.entity_id
_entity_poly.type
_entity_poly.pdbx_seq_one_letter_code
_entity_poly.pdbx_strand_id
1 'polypeptide(L)'
;MDKTLQMYIDKLNKLNFKEMYEGDFFLTWDKTDDELEAVFTVADALRYMRENNISTKIFESGLGISLFRDNSTRTRFLDEGKSQIAHGETVRETANMISFMADVIGIRDDMYIGKGHTYQKEVVEAVTEGYKDGVLEQKPTLVNLQCDIDHPTQCMADMLHIINHFGGVEKLKGKKIAMSWAYSPSYGKPLSVPQGVIGLMTRFGMDVVLAHPEGYEVMPEVEEVAKKNAAASGGSFKRTNSMAEAFKDADIVYPKSWAPFAAMEKRTNLYGEGDTDGIKAL
;
A
#
# COMPACT_ATOMS: atom_id res chain seq x y z
N MET A 1 -13.42 25.85 -19.44
CA MET A 1 -12.84 24.68 -18.73
C MET A 1 -13.18 23.44 -19.54
N ASP A 2 -12.27 22.50 -19.65
CA ASP A 2 -12.48 21.21 -20.33
C ASP A 2 -13.66 20.46 -19.65
N LYS A 3 -14.59 19.92 -20.47
CA LYS A 3 -15.80 19.25 -19.96
C LYS A 3 -15.49 17.99 -19.16
N THR A 4 -14.45 17.27 -19.56
CA THR A 4 -14.04 16.03 -18.87
C THR A 4 -13.40 16.34 -17.53
N LEU A 5 -12.55 17.37 -17.46
CA LEU A 5 -12.01 17.84 -16.17
C LEU A 5 -13.10 18.35 -15.24
N GLN A 6 -14.11 19.07 -15.78
CA GLN A 6 -15.25 19.49 -14.97
C GLN A 6 -16.01 18.30 -14.37
N MET A 7 -16.16 17.21 -15.14
CA MET A 7 -16.81 15.99 -14.63
C MET A 7 -16.05 15.38 -13.44
N TYR A 8 -14.70 15.34 -13.49
CA TYR A 8 -13.90 14.86 -12.35
C TYR A 8 -14.04 15.79 -11.13
N ILE A 9 -14.03 17.11 -11.33
CA ILE A 9 -14.26 18.07 -10.26
C ILE A 9 -15.65 17.90 -9.63
N ASP A 10 -16.68 17.75 -10.46
CA ASP A 10 -18.05 17.56 -9.99
C ASP A 10 -18.22 16.23 -9.22
N LYS A 11 -17.45 15.21 -9.60
CA LYS A 11 -17.38 13.94 -8.88
C LYS A 11 -16.71 14.11 -7.53
N LEU A 12 -15.53 14.74 -7.47
CA LEU A 12 -14.81 15.02 -6.23
C LEU A 12 -15.64 15.84 -5.24
N ASN A 13 -16.40 16.83 -5.72
CA ASN A 13 -17.25 17.67 -4.88
C ASN A 13 -18.39 16.92 -4.19
N LYS A 14 -18.69 15.68 -4.60
CA LYS A 14 -19.72 14.82 -3.98
C LYS A 14 -19.15 13.88 -2.93
N LEU A 15 -17.82 13.74 -2.83
CA LEU A 15 -17.15 12.84 -1.93
C LEU A 15 -16.74 13.54 -0.64
N ASN A 16 -16.72 12.79 0.46
CA ASN A 16 -16.22 13.28 1.74
C ASN A 16 -14.83 12.72 2.02
N PHE A 17 -13.81 13.50 1.72
CA PHE A 17 -12.39 13.16 1.95
C PHE A 17 -11.63 14.25 2.73
N LYS A 18 -12.33 15.02 3.55
CA LYS A 18 -11.74 16.13 4.33
C LYS A 18 -10.67 15.66 5.31
N GLU A 19 -10.83 14.46 5.86
CA GLU A 19 -9.87 13.85 6.79
C GLU A 19 -8.53 13.48 6.13
N MET A 20 -8.44 13.52 4.79
CA MET A 20 -7.19 13.35 4.08
C MET A 20 -6.30 14.60 4.13
N TYR A 21 -6.88 15.77 4.38
CA TYR A 21 -6.11 17.01 4.55
C TYR A 21 -5.29 16.95 5.83
N GLU A 22 -3.98 17.18 5.72
CA GLU A 22 -2.98 16.96 6.80
C GLU A 22 -2.97 15.52 7.36
N GLY A 23 -3.67 14.59 6.71
CA GLY A 23 -3.72 13.18 7.05
C GLY A 23 -2.63 12.38 6.35
N ASP A 24 -2.45 11.15 6.82
CA ASP A 24 -1.47 10.21 6.29
C ASP A 24 -2.17 9.04 5.59
N PHE A 25 -1.47 8.36 4.66
CA PHE A 25 -2.01 7.21 3.96
C PHE A 25 -1.21 5.95 4.29
N PHE A 26 -1.69 5.14 5.25
CA PHE A 26 -1.04 3.90 5.69
C PHE A 26 -1.57 2.65 5.00
N LEU A 27 -2.79 2.24 5.31
CA LEU A 27 -3.40 1.01 4.83
C LEU A 27 -4.67 1.33 4.02
N THR A 28 -4.88 0.57 2.95
CA THR A 28 -6.05 0.80 2.08
C THR A 28 -7.38 0.59 2.81
N TRP A 29 -7.44 -0.32 3.76
CA TRP A 29 -8.66 -0.59 4.53
C TRP A 29 -8.91 0.33 5.72
N ASP A 30 -7.96 1.23 6.06
CA ASP A 30 -8.17 2.30 7.05
C ASP A 30 -8.86 3.52 6.43
N LYS A 31 -8.95 3.57 5.10
CA LYS A 31 -9.58 4.66 4.37
C LYS A 31 -11.07 4.40 4.13
N THR A 32 -11.87 5.47 4.10
CA THR A 32 -13.27 5.39 3.70
C THR A 32 -13.39 5.11 2.19
N ASP A 33 -14.58 4.69 1.74
CA ASP A 33 -14.82 4.48 0.31
C ASP A 33 -14.73 5.79 -0.46
N ASP A 34 -15.20 6.90 0.11
CA ASP A 34 -15.08 8.24 -0.49
C ASP A 34 -13.63 8.69 -0.63
N GLU A 35 -12.75 8.41 0.35
CA GLU A 35 -11.32 8.71 0.28
C GLU A 35 -10.63 7.91 -0.83
N LEU A 36 -10.93 6.61 -0.95
CA LEU A 36 -10.39 5.78 -2.02
C LEU A 36 -10.89 6.24 -3.39
N GLU A 37 -12.19 6.55 -3.51
CA GLU A 37 -12.79 7.05 -4.74
C GLU A 37 -12.22 8.41 -5.15
N ALA A 38 -11.90 9.28 -4.17
CA ALA A 38 -11.22 10.55 -4.43
C ALA A 38 -9.83 10.32 -5.04
N VAL A 39 -9.04 9.39 -4.49
CA VAL A 39 -7.71 9.05 -5.05
C VAL A 39 -7.82 8.48 -6.47
N PHE A 40 -8.77 7.57 -6.72
CA PHE A 40 -9.01 7.03 -8.07
C PHE A 40 -9.42 8.13 -9.05
N THR A 41 -10.30 9.04 -8.63
CA THR A 41 -10.79 10.14 -9.46
C THR A 41 -9.67 11.12 -9.82
N VAL A 42 -8.81 11.46 -8.86
CA VAL A 42 -7.62 12.30 -9.11
C VAL A 42 -6.64 11.60 -10.04
N ALA A 43 -6.40 10.30 -9.86
CA ALA A 43 -5.50 9.54 -10.72
C ALA A 43 -5.99 9.50 -12.18
N ASP A 44 -7.29 9.30 -12.42
CA ASP A 44 -7.87 9.33 -13.77
C ASP A 44 -7.85 10.76 -14.36
N ALA A 45 -8.11 11.78 -13.55
CA ALA A 45 -7.99 13.18 -13.99
C ALA A 45 -6.56 13.52 -14.45
N LEU A 46 -5.55 13.13 -13.67
CA LEU A 46 -4.13 13.34 -14.02
C LEU A 46 -3.74 12.55 -15.27
N ARG A 47 -4.24 11.33 -15.44
CA ARG A 47 -4.05 10.55 -16.66
C ARG A 47 -4.64 11.27 -17.87
N TYR A 48 -5.89 11.70 -17.77
CA TYR A 48 -6.57 12.47 -18.82
C TYR A 48 -5.79 13.74 -19.19
N MET A 49 -5.35 14.52 -18.20
CA MET A 49 -4.55 15.72 -18.41
C MET A 49 -3.27 15.41 -19.22
N ARG A 50 -2.54 14.36 -18.81
CA ARG A 50 -1.32 13.93 -19.49
C ARG A 50 -1.57 13.52 -20.95
N GLU A 51 -2.62 12.74 -21.21
CA GLU A 51 -2.99 12.26 -22.55
C GLU A 51 -3.42 13.40 -23.48
N ASN A 52 -3.93 14.51 -22.94
CA ASN A 52 -4.39 15.68 -23.67
C ASN A 52 -3.43 16.88 -23.62
N ASN A 53 -2.14 16.65 -23.25
CA ASN A 53 -1.12 17.70 -23.13
C ASN A 53 -1.49 18.86 -22.18
N ILE A 54 -2.31 18.60 -21.18
CA ILE A 54 -2.61 19.55 -20.11
C ILE A 54 -1.56 19.38 -19.01
N SER A 55 -0.99 20.49 -18.52
CA SER A 55 0.04 20.43 -17.47
C SER A 55 -0.49 19.74 -16.20
N THR A 56 0.27 18.77 -15.70
CA THR A 56 0.02 18.10 -14.42
C THR A 56 0.88 18.65 -13.28
N LYS A 57 1.56 19.79 -13.51
CA LYS A 57 2.38 20.47 -12.50
C LYS A 57 1.48 21.17 -11.47
N ILE A 58 0.91 20.40 -10.55
CA ILE A 58 0.03 20.91 -9.51
C ILE A 58 0.85 21.46 -8.34
N PHE A 59 2.04 20.88 -8.11
CA PHE A 59 2.97 21.26 -7.04
C PHE A 59 4.26 21.82 -7.66
N GLU A 60 4.27 23.08 -8.13
CA GLU A 60 5.46 23.68 -8.78
C GLU A 60 6.63 23.83 -7.81
N SER A 61 6.36 24.07 -6.53
CA SER A 61 7.37 24.29 -5.48
C SER A 61 7.48 23.14 -4.48
N GLY A 62 6.62 22.12 -4.59
CA GLY A 62 6.56 21.01 -3.64
C GLY A 62 7.70 20.01 -3.84
N LEU A 63 8.19 19.45 -2.72
CA LEU A 63 9.21 18.41 -2.69
C LEU A 63 8.63 17.12 -2.08
N GLY A 64 8.65 16.05 -2.85
CA GLY A 64 8.39 14.69 -2.37
C GLY A 64 9.68 13.92 -2.15
N ILE A 65 9.83 13.29 -0.99
CA ILE A 65 10.97 12.43 -0.66
C ILE A 65 10.48 10.99 -0.49
N SER A 66 11.23 10.04 -1.05
CA SER A 66 10.96 8.61 -0.86
C SER A 66 12.07 7.96 -0.06
N LEU A 67 11.70 7.32 1.05
CA LEU A 67 12.57 6.53 1.90
C LEU A 67 12.39 5.04 1.61
N PHE A 68 13.50 4.37 1.34
CA PHE A 68 13.54 2.92 1.14
C PHE A 68 14.48 2.32 2.16
N ARG A 69 13.95 1.59 3.13
CA ARG A 69 14.75 0.92 4.15
C ARG A 69 15.36 -0.38 3.67
N ASP A 70 14.80 -0.97 2.62
CA ASP A 70 15.27 -2.21 2.04
C ASP A 70 15.94 -1.98 0.67
N ASN A 71 16.87 -2.87 0.30
CA ASN A 71 17.54 -2.86 -1.00
C ASN A 71 16.51 -3.02 -2.13
N SER A 72 16.04 -1.90 -2.67
CA SER A 72 15.13 -1.86 -3.81
C SER A 72 15.88 -1.59 -5.09
N THR A 73 15.54 -2.31 -6.17
CA THR A 73 16.15 -2.14 -7.51
C THR A 73 15.79 -0.80 -8.18
N ARG A 74 14.95 0.02 -7.56
CA ARG A 74 14.41 1.26 -8.15
C ARG A 74 14.91 2.54 -7.47
N THR A 75 15.94 2.47 -6.63
CA THR A 75 16.30 3.59 -5.76
C THR A 75 17.48 4.42 -6.24
N ARG A 76 17.24 5.74 -6.29
CA ARG A 76 18.25 6.80 -6.16
C ARG A 76 18.07 7.58 -4.86
N PHE A 77 17.54 6.98 -3.77
CA PHE A 77 17.07 7.70 -2.58
C PHE A 77 17.78 7.25 -1.31
N LEU A 78 17.50 7.90 -0.19
CA LEU A 78 18.17 7.67 1.09
C LEU A 78 18.16 6.17 1.45
N ASP A 79 19.33 5.57 1.41
CA ASP A 79 19.60 4.22 1.91
C ASP A 79 20.04 4.38 3.36
N GLU A 80 19.24 3.89 4.31
CA GLU A 80 19.56 4.02 5.75
C GLU A 80 20.91 3.41 6.11
N GLY A 81 21.31 2.32 5.45
CA GLY A 81 22.61 1.69 5.65
C GLY A 81 23.81 2.60 5.28
N LYS A 82 23.54 3.70 4.58
CA LYS A 82 24.54 4.71 4.15
C LYS A 82 24.29 6.09 4.75
N SER A 83 23.25 6.23 5.58
CA SER A 83 22.90 7.49 6.26
C SER A 83 23.41 7.52 7.68
N GLN A 84 23.21 8.66 8.38
CA GLN A 84 23.56 8.84 9.78
C GLN A 84 22.75 7.91 10.72
N ILE A 85 21.63 7.38 10.26
CA ILE A 85 20.84 6.37 10.99
C ILE A 85 21.69 5.15 11.31
N ALA A 86 22.53 4.69 10.38
CA ALA A 86 23.49 3.61 10.62
C ALA A 86 24.55 3.96 11.69
N HIS A 87 24.68 5.22 12.04
CA HIS A 87 25.63 5.76 13.02
C HIS A 87 24.97 6.22 14.33
N GLY A 88 23.71 5.87 14.57
CA GLY A 88 23.01 6.11 15.84
C GLY A 88 22.03 7.28 15.83
N GLU A 89 21.74 7.88 14.67
CA GLU A 89 20.66 8.87 14.55
C GLU A 89 19.30 8.18 14.81
N THR A 90 18.46 8.81 15.59
CA THR A 90 17.13 8.26 15.91
C THR A 90 16.12 8.50 14.77
N VAL A 91 15.06 7.68 14.73
CA VAL A 91 13.94 7.88 13.79
C VAL A 91 13.38 9.31 13.91
N ARG A 92 13.26 9.84 15.12
CA ARG A 92 12.78 11.20 15.40
C ARG A 92 13.65 12.27 14.75
N GLU A 93 14.96 12.17 14.90
CA GLU A 93 15.91 13.12 14.33
C GLU A 93 15.86 13.11 12.82
N THR A 94 15.95 11.92 12.20
CA THR A 94 15.85 11.76 10.74
C THR A 94 14.52 12.25 10.20
N ALA A 95 13.41 11.89 10.84
CA ALA A 95 12.08 12.31 10.42
C ALA A 95 11.94 13.83 10.41
N ASN A 96 12.36 14.52 11.49
CA ASN A 96 12.32 15.97 11.53
C ASN A 96 13.25 16.61 10.50
N MET A 97 14.48 16.12 10.34
CA MET A 97 15.42 16.66 9.35
C MET A 97 14.90 16.57 7.91
N ILE A 98 14.28 15.46 7.55
CA ILE A 98 13.68 15.28 6.23
C ILE A 98 12.45 16.17 6.06
N SER A 99 11.67 16.34 7.14
CA SER A 99 10.42 17.10 7.13
C SER A 99 10.61 18.60 6.89
N PHE A 100 11.77 19.17 7.23
CA PHE A 100 12.10 20.56 6.88
C PHE A 100 12.13 20.80 5.37
N MET A 101 12.34 19.77 4.57
CA MET A 101 12.54 19.89 3.13
C MET A 101 11.38 19.33 2.33
N ALA A 102 10.47 18.57 2.93
CA ALA A 102 9.49 17.76 2.21
C ALA A 102 8.05 18.16 2.53
N ASP A 103 7.20 18.19 1.51
CA ASP A 103 5.74 18.27 1.63
C ASP A 103 5.10 16.90 1.72
N VAL A 104 5.76 15.89 1.13
CA VAL A 104 5.30 14.49 1.12
C VAL A 104 6.49 13.56 1.36
N ILE A 105 6.30 12.60 2.26
CA ILE A 105 7.27 11.55 2.55
C ILE A 105 6.67 10.20 2.18
N GLY A 106 7.21 9.55 1.13
CA GLY A 106 6.86 8.19 0.77
C GLY A 106 7.79 7.19 1.47
N ILE A 107 7.28 6.19 2.19
CA ILE A 107 8.10 5.19 2.86
C ILE A 107 7.83 3.79 2.31
N ARG A 108 8.92 3.07 2.00
CA ARG A 108 8.89 1.63 1.74
C ARG A 108 9.75 0.89 2.74
N ASP A 109 9.13 -0.06 3.47
CA ASP A 109 9.77 -0.96 4.42
C ASP A 109 8.94 -2.25 4.51
N ASP A 110 9.27 -3.28 3.75
CA ASP A 110 8.40 -4.44 3.51
C ASP A 110 9.00 -5.80 3.85
N MET A 111 10.24 -5.83 4.37
CA MET A 111 10.98 -7.10 4.50
C MET A 111 10.77 -7.81 5.83
N TYR A 112 10.36 -7.11 6.88
CA TYR A 112 10.30 -7.66 8.24
C TYR A 112 8.92 -7.43 8.85
N ILE A 113 8.18 -8.51 9.10
CA ILE A 113 6.83 -8.47 9.68
C ILE A 113 6.85 -7.74 11.04
N GLY A 114 5.91 -6.82 11.23
CA GLY A 114 5.79 -5.99 12.43
C GLY A 114 6.75 -4.80 12.49
N LYS A 115 7.63 -4.61 11.50
CA LYS A 115 8.61 -3.53 11.52
C LYS A 115 8.23 -2.35 10.61
N GLY A 116 7.88 -2.61 9.35
CA GLY A 116 7.68 -1.55 8.37
C GLY A 116 6.53 -0.62 8.70
N HIS A 117 5.37 -1.15 9.02
CA HIS A 117 4.22 -0.36 9.43
C HIS A 117 4.47 0.38 10.76
N THR A 118 5.15 -0.26 11.71
CA THR A 118 5.54 0.35 12.98
C THR A 118 6.47 1.55 12.74
N TYR A 119 7.50 1.38 11.92
CA TYR A 119 8.40 2.47 11.56
C TYR A 119 7.67 3.66 10.92
N GLN A 120 6.74 3.41 10.02
CA GLN A 120 5.93 4.49 9.41
C GLN A 120 5.14 5.27 10.48
N LYS A 121 4.58 4.57 11.48
CA LYS A 121 3.87 5.21 12.61
C LYS A 121 4.83 6.05 13.47
N GLU A 122 6.00 5.54 13.78
CA GLU A 122 7.03 6.27 14.54
C GLU A 122 7.45 7.56 13.80
N VAL A 123 7.59 7.50 12.47
CA VAL A 123 7.89 8.70 11.66
C VAL A 123 6.76 9.72 11.75
N VAL A 124 5.49 9.30 11.60
CA VAL A 124 4.33 10.21 11.70
C VAL A 124 4.21 10.80 13.09
N GLU A 125 4.44 10.02 14.14
CA GLU A 125 4.42 10.50 15.51
C GLU A 125 5.48 11.59 15.71
N ALA A 126 6.72 11.33 15.31
CA ALA A 126 7.83 12.27 15.40
C ALA A 126 7.57 13.58 14.63
N VAL A 127 7.06 13.48 13.41
CA VAL A 127 6.71 14.64 12.56
C VAL A 127 5.54 15.43 13.15
N THR A 128 4.52 14.73 13.68
CA THR A 128 3.36 15.37 14.31
C THR A 128 3.76 16.12 15.59
N GLU A 129 4.63 15.55 16.41
CA GLU A 129 5.18 16.23 17.59
C GLU A 129 6.01 17.44 17.17
N GLY A 130 6.94 17.29 16.21
CA GLY A 130 7.76 18.39 15.72
C GLY A 130 6.94 19.57 15.19
N TYR A 131 5.83 19.28 14.52
CA TYR A 131 4.90 20.31 14.05
C TYR A 131 4.15 20.99 15.22
N LYS A 132 3.63 20.23 16.18
CA LYS A 132 2.95 20.76 17.37
C LYS A 132 3.87 21.61 18.25
N ASP A 133 5.12 21.22 18.36
CA ASP A 133 6.13 21.92 19.15
C ASP A 133 6.70 23.17 18.43
N GLY A 134 6.25 23.45 17.20
CA GLY A 134 6.71 24.58 16.39
C GLY A 134 8.13 24.41 15.84
N VAL A 135 8.66 23.20 15.85
CA VAL A 135 9.95 22.87 15.22
C VAL A 135 9.81 22.83 13.70
N LEU A 136 8.69 22.29 13.21
CA LEU A 136 8.34 22.26 11.79
C LEU A 136 7.30 23.32 11.47
N GLU A 137 7.51 24.07 10.38
CA GLU A 137 6.54 25.06 9.87
C GLU A 137 5.30 24.40 9.25
N GLN A 138 5.45 23.19 8.73
CA GLN A 138 4.38 22.39 8.14
C GLN A 138 4.55 20.91 8.53
N LYS A 139 3.45 20.17 8.53
CA LYS A 139 3.44 18.71 8.67
C LYS A 139 3.43 18.07 7.30
N PRO A 140 4.52 17.41 6.83
CA PRO A 140 4.47 16.66 5.59
C PRO A 140 3.52 15.46 5.71
N THR A 141 2.84 15.16 4.61
CA THR A 141 1.99 13.95 4.51
C THR A 141 2.86 12.72 4.32
N LEU A 142 2.63 11.68 5.13
CA LEU A 142 3.26 10.37 4.93
C LEU A 142 2.39 9.48 4.03
N VAL A 143 3.04 8.86 3.05
CA VAL A 143 2.42 7.88 2.15
C VAL A 143 3.15 6.55 2.26
N ASN A 144 2.42 5.49 2.62
CA ASN A 144 2.92 4.13 2.56
C ASN A 144 3.09 3.69 1.10
N LEU A 145 4.33 3.63 0.63
CA LEU A 145 4.64 3.10 -0.70
C LEU A 145 4.52 1.58 -0.73
N GLN A 146 5.00 0.93 0.33
CA GLN A 146 4.82 -0.48 0.65
C GLN A 146 5.33 -0.73 2.07
N CYS A 147 4.56 -1.41 2.91
CA CYS A 147 5.04 -1.92 4.19
C CYS A 147 4.92 -3.45 4.25
N ASP A 148 5.20 -4.04 5.40
CA ASP A 148 5.06 -5.47 5.65
C ASP A 148 3.59 -5.96 5.59
N ILE A 149 2.63 -5.06 5.82
CA ILE A 149 1.20 -5.38 5.89
C ILE A 149 0.48 -5.13 4.56
N ASP A 150 0.67 -3.95 3.96
CA ASP A 150 -0.05 -3.51 2.76
C ASP A 150 0.88 -2.87 1.72
N HIS A 151 0.47 -2.92 0.46
CA HIS A 151 1.09 -2.20 -0.64
C HIS A 151 0.08 -1.27 -1.33
N PRO A 152 -0.32 -0.16 -0.68
CA PRO A 152 -1.42 0.69 -1.16
C PRO A 152 -1.22 1.18 -2.59
N THR A 153 -0.01 1.65 -2.93
CA THR A 153 0.27 2.20 -4.25
C THR A 153 0.07 1.18 -5.37
N GLN A 154 0.43 -0.10 -5.15
CA GLN A 154 0.18 -1.14 -6.13
C GLN A 154 -1.28 -1.59 -6.15
N CYS A 155 -1.84 -1.93 -4.98
CA CYS A 155 -3.19 -2.49 -4.92
C CYS A 155 -4.23 -1.49 -5.43
N MET A 156 -4.05 -0.19 -5.16
CA MET A 156 -4.92 0.86 -5.70
C MET A 156 -4.73 1.05 -7.21
N ALA A 157 -3.50 0.97 -7.72
CA ALA A 157 -3.26 1.03 -9.17
C ALA A 157 -3.91 -0.15 -9.90
N ASP A 158 -3.78 -1.36 -9.36
CA ASP A 158 -4.41 -2.56 -9.90
C ASP A 158 -5.94 -2.46 -9.83
N MET A 159 -6.47 -1.97 -8.70
CA MET A 159 -7.91 -1.74 -8.54
C MET A 159 -8.45 -0.72 -9.54
N LEU A 160 -7.76 0.40 -9.73
CA LEU A 160 -8.14 1.40 -10.72
C LEU A 160 -8.11 0.84 -12.15
N HIS A 161 -7.12 0.00 -12.47
CA HIS A 161 -7.07 -0.71 -13.75
C HIS A 161 -8.29 -1.62 -13.93
N ILE A 162 -8.66 -2.39 -12.91
CA ILE A 162 -9.83 -3.27 -12.91
C ILE A 162 -11.13 -2.45 -13.07
N ILE A 163 -11.29 -1.36 -12.32
CA ILE A 163 -12.44 -0.44 -12.44
C ILE A 163 -12.58 0.05 -13.88
N ASN A 164 -11.49 0.51 -14.48
CA ASN A 164 -11.51 1.03 -15.85
C ASN A 164 -11.78 -0.07 -16.89
N HIS A 165 -11.26 -1.29 -16.67
CA HIS A 165 -11.48 -2.43 -17.54
C HIS A 165 -12.97 -2.84 -17.58
N PHE A 166 -13.64 -2.90 -16.43
CA PHE A 166 -15.05 -3.27 -16.34
C PHE A 166 -16.02 -2.09 -16.57
N GLY A 167 -15.51 -0.86 -16.62
CA GLY A 167 -16.28 0.34 -16.93
C GLY A 167 -17.01 0.98 -15.74
N GLY A 168 -16.49 0.81 -14.51
CA GLY A 168 -16.99 1.48 -13.32
C GLY A 168 -16.97 0.60 -12.06
N VAL A 169 -16.95 1.24 -10.91
CA VAL A 169 -16.93 0.56 -9.59
C VAL A 169 -18.17 -0.33 -9.41
N GLU A 170 -19.34 0.15 -9.85
CA GLU A 170 -20.60 -0.58 -9.73
C GLU A 170 -20.65 -1.89 -10.56
N LYS A 171 -19.73 -2.05 -11.51
CA LYS A 171 -19.60 -3.27 -12.34
C LYS A 171 -18.76 -4.36 -11.68
N LEU A 172 -18.13 -4.05 -10.57
CA LEU A 172 -17.25 -5.00 -9.87
C LEU A 172 -18.03 -5.97 -8.97
N LYS A 173 -19.23 -5.60 -8.57
CA LYS A 173 -20.06 -6.45 -7.70
C LYS A 173 -20.28 -7.83 -8.31
N GLY A 174 -19.89 -8.87 -7.57
CA GLY A 174 -19.97 -10.28 -8.01
C GLY A 174 -18.89 -10.69 -9.03
N LYS A 175 -17.94 -9.81 -9.38
CA LYS A 175 -16.76 -10.20 -10.15
C LYS A 175 -15.84 -11.05 -9.30
N LYS A 176 -15.42 -12.20 -9.83
CA LYS A 176 -14.53 -13.11 -9.12
C LYS A 176 -13.08 -12.83 -9.43
N ILE A 177 -12.28 -12.59 -8.39
CA ILE A 177 -10.81 -12.52 -8.47
C ILE A 177 -10.17 -13.67 -7.70
N ALA A 178 -9.26 -14.39 -8.36
CA ALA A 178 -8.40 -15.39 -7.75
C ALA A 178 -7.01 -14.79 -7.51
N MET A 179 -6.74 -14.41 -6.25
CA MET A 179 -5.39 -14.07 -5.79
C MET A 179 -4.63 -15.36 -5.53
N SER A 180 -3.66 -15.68 -6.38
CA SER A 180 -3.00 -16.99 -6.37
C SER A 180 -1.52 -16.88 -6.07
N TRP A 181 -1.04 -17.76 -5.20
CA TRP A 181 0.39 -17.96 -5.03
C TRP A 181 1.06 -18.42 -6.33
N ALA A 182 2.27 -17.95 -6.55
CA ALA A 182 3.14 -18.39 -7.64
C ALA A 182 4.53 -18.71 -7.07
N TYR A 183 5.17 -19.73 -7.63
CA TYR A 183 6.48 -20.17 -7.16
C TYR A 183 7.55 -19.07 -7.22
N SER A 184 8.37 -19.02 -6.18
CA SER A 184 9.62 -18.26 -6.14
C SER A 184 10.68 -19.07 -5.37
N PRO A 185 11.92 -19.11 -5.83
CA PRO A 185 13.01 -19.75 -5.10
C PRO A 185 13.47 -18.95 -3.87
N SER A 186 12.92 -17.76 -3.64
CA SER A 186 13.32 -16.84 -2.58
C SER A 186 12.20 -16.58 -1.60
N TYR A 187 12.48 -16.73 -0.31
CA TYR A 187 11.63 -16.29 0.78
C TYR A 187 11.73 -14.77 1.08
N GLY A 188 12.53 -14.02 0.31
CA GLY A 188 12.55 -12.56 0.32
C GLY A 188 11.39 -11.90 -0.44
N LYS A 189 10.20 -12.49 -0.39
CA LYS A 189 8.99 -11.99 -1.07
C LYS A 189 7.95 -11.57 -0.04
N PRO A 190 7.68 -10.27 0.09
CA PRO A 190 6.76 -9.76 1.12
C PRO A 190 5.32 -10.22 0.90
N LEU A 191 4.57 -10.24 2.00
CA LEU A 191 3.15 -10.60 2.05
C LEU A 191 2.22 -9.46 1.64
N SER A 192 2.71 -8.23 1.63
CA SER A 192 1.91 -7.02 1.49
C SER A 192 1.07 -6.94 0.21
N VAL A 193 1.51 -7.53 -0.91
CA VAL A 193 0.70 -7.52 -2.14
C VAL A 193 -0.52 -8.43 -2.04
N PRO A 194 -0.40 -9.75 -1.72
CA PRO A 194 -1.58 -10.57 -1.54
C PRO A 194 -2.50 -10.04 -0.44
N GLN A 195 -1.95 -9.52 0.65
CA GLN A 195 -2.71 -8.92 1.75
C GLN A 195 -3.47 -7.67 1.31
N GLY A 196 -2.82 -6.76 0.60
CA GLY A 196 -3.47 -5.57 0.06
C GLY A 196 -4.56 -5.89 -0.95
N VAL A 197 -4.35 -6.90 -1.82
CA VAL A 197 -5.37 -7.34 -2.79
C VAL A 197 -6.61 -7.87 -2.08
N ILE A 198 -6.47 -8.80 -1.13
CA ILE A 198 -7.64 -9.34 -0.42
C ILE A 198 -8.31 -8.30 0.48
N GLY A 199 -7.54 -7.41 1.12
CA GLY A 199 -8.06 -6.35 1.97
C GLY A 199 -8.82 -5.28 1.19
N LEU A 200 -8.30 -4.86 0.04
CA LEU A 200 -8.91 -3.80 -0.76
C LEU A 200 -10.07 -4.31 -1.61
N MET A 201 -9.89 -5.40 -2.37
CA MET A 201 -10.87 -5.79 -3.40
C MET A 201 -12.17 -6.35 -2.80
N THR A 202 -12.12 -6.91 -1.60
CA THR A 202 -13.32 -7.31 -0.84
C THR A 202 -14.23 -6.13 -0.47
N ARG A 203 -13.74 -4.88 -0.49
CA ARG A 203 -14.56 -3.68 -0.19
C ARG A 203 -15.53 -3.29 -1.32
N PHE A 204 -15.29 -3.79 -2.53
CA PHE A 204 -16.04 -3.39 -3.73
C PHE A 204 -17.07 -4.46 -4.17
N GLY A 205 -17.50 -5.32 -3.25
CA GLY A 205 -18.50 -6.35 -3.52
C GLY A 205 -18.01 -7.47 -4.45
N MET A 206 -16.69 -7.62 -4.60
CA MET A 206 -16.09 -8.69 -5.40
C MET A 206 -16.07 -10.01 -4.64
N ASP A 207 -16.06 -11.12 -5.38
CA ASP A 207 -15.82 -12.46 -4.86
C ASP A 207 -14.32 -12.76 -4.90
N VAL A 208 -13.66 -12.66 -3.75
CA VAL A 208 -12.20 -12.80 -3.64
C VAL A 208 -11.83 -14.18 -3.14
N VAL A 209 -11.01 -14.89 -3.90
CA VAL A 209 -10.48 -16.21 -3.52
C VAL A 209 -8.96 -16.12 -3.36
N LEU A 210 -8.46 -16.38 -2.15
CA LEU A 210 -7.03 -16.51 -1.87
C LEU A 210 -6.63 -17.98 -2.03
N ALA A 211 -5.75 -18.27 -3.01
CA ALA A 211 -5.27 -19.61 -3.30
C ALA A 211 -3.77 -19.74 -3.08
N HIS A 212 -3.35 -20.67 -2.21
CA HIS A 212 -1.95 -20.92 -1.93
C HIS A 212 -1.73 -22.37 -1.49
N PRO A 213 -0.52 -22.92 -1.63
CA PRO A 213 -0.16 -24.21 -1.02
C PRO A 213 -0.29 -24.16 0.52
N GLU A 214 -0.47 -25.30 1.13
CA GLU A 214 -0.41 -25.41 2.59
C GLU A 214 0.93 -24.89 3.12
N GLY A 215 0.89 -24.14 4.22
CA GLY A 215 2.07 -23.49 4.82
C GLY A 215 2.40 -22.09 4.23
N TYR A 216 1.66 -21.61 3.21
CA TYR A 216 1.86 -20.29 2.61
C TYR A 216 0.74 -19.30 2.97
N GLU A 217 0.23 -19.41 4.18
CA GLU A 217 -0.76 -18.50 4.72
C GLU A 217 -0.22 -17.07 4.76
N VAL A 218 -1.13 -16.10 4.67
CA VAL A 218 -0.87 -14.68 4.95
C VAL A 218 -1.15 -14.38 6.42
N MET A 219 -1.00 -13.14 6.84
CA MET A 219 -1.32 -12.73 8.21
C MET A 219 -2.80 -12.99 8.53
N PRO A 220 -3.13 -13.70 9.64
CA PRO A 220 -4.50 -14.01 9.99
C PRO A 220 -5.40 -12.78 10.17
N GLU A 221 -4.83 -11.69 10.69
CA GLU A 221 -5.52 -10.43 10.91
C GLU A 221 -6.03 -9.82 9.60
N VAL A 222 -5.27 -9.98 8.52
CA VAL A 222 -5.66 -9.47 7.19
C VAL A 222 -6.76 -10.33 6.56
N GLU A 223 -6.76 -11.64 6.79
CA GLU A 223 -7.89 -12.50 6.39
C GLU A 223 -9.19 -12.08 7.11
N GLU A 224 -9.12 -11.72 8.39
CA GLU A 224 -10.28 -11.20 9.12
C GLU A 224 -10.76 -9.84 8.56
N VAL A 225 -9.85 -8.94 8.19
CA VAL A 225 -10.19 -7.70 7.48
C VAL A 225 -10.93 -8.02 6.18
N ALA A 226 -10.41 -8.94 5.38
CA ALA A 226 -11.03 -9.34 4.11
C ALA A 226 -12.45 -9.92 4.31
N LYS A 227 -12.64 -10.79 5.31
CA LYS A 227 -13.97 -11.33 5.67
C LYS A 227 -14.95 -10.24 6.08
N LYS A 228 -14.50 -9.30 6.93
CA LYS A 228 -15.32 -8.18 7.39
C LYS A 228 -15.72 -7.28 6.23
N ASN A 229 -14.77 -6.93 5.35
CA ASN A 229 -15.02 -6.09 4.19
C ASN A 229 -15.96 -6.75 3.19
N ALA A 230 -15.77 -8.04 2.90
CA ALA A 230 -16.66 -8.81 2.03
C ALA A 230 -18.10 -8.84 2.56
N ALA A 231 -18.27 -9.08 3.86
CA ALA A 231 -19.59 -9.08 4.49
C ALA A 231 -20.27 -7.70 4.41
N ALA A 232 -19.52 -6.62 4.59
CA ALA A 232 -20.04 -5.25 4.53
C ALA A 232 -20.43 -4.82 3.11
N SER A 233 -19.66 -5.23 2.10
CA SER A 233 -19.86 -4.82 0.69
C SER A 233 -20.86 -5.70 -0.08
N GLY A 234 -21.20 -6.88 0.49
CA GLY A 234 -22.04 -7.89 -0.17
C GLY A 234 -21.29 -8.74 -1.20
N GLY A 235 -19.96 -8.80 -1.12
CA GLY A 235 -19.10 -9.74 -1.80
C GLY A 235 -18.82 -10.99 -0.98
N SER A 236 -17.76 -11.74 -1.32
CA SER A 236 -17.30 -12.90 -0.56
C SER A 236 -15.79 -12.97 -0.44
N PHE A 237 -15.31 -13.63 0.63
CA PHE A 237 -13.91 -14.01 0.77
C PHE A 237 -13.79 -15.50 1.08
N LYS A 238 -12.94 -16.20 0.35
CA LYS A 238 -12.65 -17.62 0.55
C LYS A 238 -11.16 -17.89 0.45
N ARG A 239 -10.68 -18.88 1.22
CA ARG A 239 -9.34 -19.43 1.10
C ARG A 239 -9.43 -20.89 0.61
N THR A 240 -8.51 -21.27 -0.28
CA THR A 240 -8.39 -22.66 -0.75
C THR A 240 -6.92 -23.01 -1.02
N ASN A 241 -6.58 -24.30 -0.92
CA ASN A 241 -5.28 -24.80 -1.34
C ASN A 241 -5.29 -25.32 -2.79
N SER A 242 -6.43 -25.21 -3.49
CA SER A 242 -6.59 -25.63 -4.87
C SER A 242 -6.64 -24.44 -5.81
N MET A 243 -5.57 -24.20 -6.57
CA MET A 243 -5.54 -23.17 -7.61
C MET A 243 -6.58 -23.45 -8.70
N ALA A 244 -6.81 -24.72 -9.04
CA ALA A 244 -7.83 -25.10 -10.03
C ALA A 244 -9.24 -24.69 -9.59
N GLU A 245 -9.58 -24.86 -8.29
CA GLU A 245 -10.83 -24.41 -7.71
C GLU A 245 -10.92 -22.87 -7.73
N ALA A 246 -9.85 -22.17 -7.37
CA ALA A 246 -9.83 -20.72 -7.36
C ALA A 246 -10.02 -20.13 -8.76
N PHE A 247 -9.38 -20.73 -9.78
CA PHE A 247 -9.41 -20.23 -11.16
C PHE A 247 -10.72 -20.55 -11.88
N LYS A 248 -11.46 -21.55 -11.42
CA LYS A 248 -12.74 -21.89 -12.02
C LYS A 248 -13.68 -20.68 -11.98
N ASP A 249 -14.18 -20.30 -13.15
CA ASP A 249 -15.10 -19.17 -13.35
C ASP A 249 -14.57 -17.81 -12.80
N ALA A 250 -13.24 -17.64 -12.70
CA ALA A 250 -12.66 -16.36 -12.29
C ALA A 250 -12.66 -15.36 -13.45
N ASP A 251 -13.16 -14.15 -13.19
CA ASP A 251 -13.05 -13.01 -14.12
C ASP A 251 -11.61 -12.49 -14.16
N ILE A 252 -10.87 -12.60 -13.04
CA ILE A 252 -9.50 -12.11 -12.87
C ILE A 252 -8.66 -13.19 -12.18
N VAL A 253 -7.47 -13.43 -12.70
CA VAL A 253 -6.44 -14.27 -12.05
C VAL A 253 -5.23 -13.41 -11.78
N TYR A 254 -4.84 -13.30 -10.51
CA TYR A 254 -3.73 -12.49 -10.04
C TYR A 254 -2.63 -13.38 -9.42
N PRO A 255 -1.66 -13.88 -10.21
CA PRO A 255 -0.57 -14.70 -9.69
C PRO A 255 0.51 -13.82 -9.07
N LYS A 256 0.94 -14.15 -7.86
CA LYS A 256 2.00 -13.43 -7.11
C LYS A 256 2.80 -14.38 -6.25
N SER A 257 4.11 -14.17 -6.18
CA SER A 257 4.97 -14.90 -5.24
C SER A 257 5.01 -14.18 -3.89
N TRP A 258 4.87 -14.94 -2.81
CA TRP A 258 5.14 -14.49 -1.45
C TRP A 258 5.72 -15.62 -0.60
N ALA A 259 6.42 -15.25 0.48
CA ALA A 259 6.96 -16.20 1.44
C ALA A 259 5.87 -16.65 2.43
N PRO A 260 6.00 -17.83 3.06
CA PRO A 260 5.16 -18.22 4.17
C PRO A 260 5.20 -17.20 5.31
N PHE A 261 4.06 -16.90 5.93
CA PHE A 261 4.02 -15.98 7.09
C PHE A 261 4.97 -16.41 8.20
N ALA A 262 5.00 -17.71 8.55
CA ALA A 262 5.91 -18.25 9.56
C ALA A 262 7.41 -18.06 9.20
N ALA A 263 7.77 -18.12 7.91
CA ALA A 263 9.14 -17.84 7.48
C ALA A 263 9.49 -16.35 7.62
N MET A 264 8.53 -15.47 7.37
CA MET A 264 8.72 -14.03 7.54
C MET A 264 8.83 -13.64 9.03
N GLU A 265 8.04 -14.27 9.92
CA GLU A 265 8.20 -14.10 11.38
C GLU A 265 9.58 -14.56 11.84
N LYS A 266 10.03 -15.76 11.40
CA LYS A 266 11.37 -16.26 11.72
C LYS A 266 12.46 -15.30 11.22
N ARG A 267 12.31 -14.73 10.03
CA ARG A 267 13.22 -13.71 9.49
C ARG A 267 13.29 -12.49 10.40
N THR A 268 12.15 -11.99 10.86
CA THR A 268 12.08 -10.84 11.75
C THR A 268 12.77 -11.11 13.09
N ASN A 269 12.62 -12.32 13.65
CA ASN A 269 13.30 -12.70 14.88
C ASN A 269 14.82 -12.74 14.70
N LEU A 270 15.31 -13.41 13.64
CA LEU A 270 16.73 -13.44 13.30
C LEU A 270 17.31 -12.04 13.07
N TYR A 271 16.55 -11.16 12.44
CA TYR A 271 16.95 -9.75 12.28
C TYR A 271 17.09 -9.05 13.63
N GLY A 272 16.15 -9.26 14.55
CA GLY A 272 16.21 -8.70 15.91
C GLY A 272 17.39 -9.21 16.74
N GLU A 273 17.85 -10.44 16.47
CA GLU A 273 19.03 -11.07 17.07
C GLU A 273 20.36 -10.67 16.39
N GLY A 274 20.29 -9.97 15.23
CA GLY A 274 21.45 -9.62 14.43
C GLY A 274 22.07 -10.82 13.67
N ASP A 275 21.32 -11.92 13.54
CA ASP A 275 21.77 -13.15 12.86
C ASP A 275 21.58 -13.05 11.35
N THR A 276 22.53 -12.35 10.70
CA THR A 276 22.55 -12.16 9.24
C THR A 276 22.77 -13.47 8.47
N ASP A 277 23.47 -14.43 9.05
CA ASP A 277 23.74 -15.70 8.40
C ASP A 277 22.52 -16.64 8.47
N GLY A 278 21.80 -16.62 9.59
CA GLY A 278 20.49 -17.26 9.71
C GLY A 278 19.46 -16.72 8.72
N ILE A 279 19.44 -15.39 8.49
CA ILE A 279 18.58 -14.78 7.47
C ILE A 279 18.92 -15.25 6.06
N LYS A 280 20.22 -15.38 5.72
CA LYS A 280 20.65 -15.88 4.40
C LYS A 280 20.35 -17.35 4.20
N ALA A 281 20.32 -18.14 5.29
CA ALA A 281 20.06 -19.56 5.25
C ALA A 281 18.55 -19.91 5.16
N LEU A 282 17.68 -18.95 5.37
CA LEU A 282 16.23 -19.06 5.25
C LEU A 282 15.81 -19.07 3.77
#